data_474d63f50fde831aac09075b4dd0d8b2
#
_entry.id   474d63f50fde831aac09075b4dd0d8b2
#
_cell.length_a   1.000
_cell.length_b   1.000
_cell.length_c   1.000
_cell.angle_alpha   90.00
_cell.angle_beta   90.00
_cell.angle_gamma   90.00
#
_symmetry.space_group_name_H-M   'P 1'
#
loop_
_entity.id
_entity.type
_entity.pdbx_description
1 polymer ?
#
loop_
_entity_poly.entity_id
_entity_poly.type
_entity_poly.pdbx_seq_one_letter_code
_entity_poly.pdbx_strand_id
1 'polypeptide(L)'
;NKEGKGPAWANSLFEDNAEHGLGLHLGQKAIRSRLADKTRALLAVEWCTPAIKETAQKWLDTMEDGAANAEATKAYIAALEDGLCTVDELLASSKPEIQAFGKELQAKGEKLCQCDACKLAAEILQEKEYLVKKSVWIFGGDGWAYDIGYGGLDHVIASGEDVNIFVFDTEVYSNTGGQASKSSNIGQVAQFAAAGKNQPKKSLAEIAMQYGYVYVAQVAMGANPNQTLKAITEAEAYHGPSLVIGYAPCEMHSIKGGMANCQVEMKKAVECGYWNLFRFNPALKAEGKNPFTLDSKAPAGGYQEFLMNEARYSSLTRSFPDRAKELFALNEETAKARYEKLLRLQKMYEA
;
A
#
# COMPACT_ATOMS: atom_id res chain seq x y z
N ASN A 1 2.71 -16.14 1.84
CA ASN A 1 2.45 -17.56 2.02
C ASN A 1 2.15 -18.22 0.68
N LYS A 2 3.20 -18.80 0.06
CA LYS A 2 3.15 -19.40 -1.29
C LYS A 2 2.13 -20.54 -1.43
N GLU A 3 1.75 -21.17 -0.34
CA GLU A 3 0.88 -22.34 -0.36
C GLU A 3 -0.58 -22.05 0.00
N GLY A 4 -0.93 -20.80 0.31
CA GLY A 4 -2.29 -20.40 0.65
C GLY A 4 -2.88 -21.08 1.88
N LYS A 5 -2.05 -21.66 2.72
CA LYS A 5 -2.45 -22.41 3.92
C LYS A 5 -2.43 -21.51 5.16
N GLY A 6 -3.56 -20.93 5.47
CA GLY A 6 -3.73 -20.11 6.66
C GLY A 6 -3.28 -18.66 6.50
N PRO A 7 -3.34 -17.86 7.56
CA PRO A 7 -2.90 -16.47 7.56
C PRO A 7 -1.43 -16.33 7.18
N ALA A 8 -1.07 -15.24 6.51
CA ALA A 8 0.31 -15.01 6.06
C ALA A 8 1.34 -15.16 7.18
N TRP A 9 1.03 -14.69 8.37
CA TRP A 9 1.91 -14.78 9.55
C TRP A 9 2.00 -16.19 10.17
N ALA A 10 1.06 -17.10 9.90
CA ALA A 10 1.06 -18.43 10.51
C ALA A 10 2.11 -19.37 9.90
N ASN A 11 2.42 -19.21 8.61
CA ASN A 11 3.37 -20.04 7.87
C ASN A 11 4.34 -19.21 7.02
N SER A 12 4.51 -17.93 7.34
CA SER A 12 5.45 -17.04 6.68
C SER A 12 6.87 -17.30 7.19
N LEU A 13 7.84 -17.06 6.34
CA LEU A 13 9.25 -16.95 6.74
C LEU A 13 9.53 -15.66 7.51
N PHE A 14 8.59 -14.71 7.46
CA PHE A 14 8.69 -13.40 8.10
C PHE A 14 7.75 -13.35 9.29
N GLU A 15 8.22 -12.84 10.40
CA GLU A 15 7.44 -12.65 11.64
C GLU A 15 6.52 -11.43 11.55
N ASP A 16 6.87 -10.46 10.72
CA ASP A 16 6.18 -9.19 10.55
C ASP A 16 5.43 -9.10 9.21
N ASN A 17 4.24 -8.50 9.24
CA ASN A 17 3.39 -8.32 8.07
C ASN A 17 4.02 -7.39 7.01
N ALA A 18 4.77 -6.37 7.44
CA ALA A 18 5.45 -5.45 6.53
C ALA A 18 6.57 -6.16 5.78
N GLU A 19 7.41 -6.91 6.49
CA GLU A 19 8.50 -7.70 5.89
C GLU A 19 7.97 -8.78 4.94
N HIS A 20 6.83 -9.40 5.27
CA HIS A 20 6.16 -10.33 4.35
C HIS A 20 5.73 -9.65 3.05
N GLY A 21 5.13 -8.47 3.12
CA GLY A 21 4.74 -7.67 1.96
C GLY A 21 5.94 -7.26 1.11
N LEU A 22 7.02 -6.80 1.75
CA LEU A 22 8.29 -6.51 1.05
C LEU A 22 8.84 -7.76 0.35
N GLY A 23 8.84 -8.92 1.00
CA GLY A 23 9.28 -10.18 0.41
C GLY A 23 8.46 -10.59 -0.82
N LEU A 24 7.13 -10.37 -0.79
CA LEU A 24 6.26 -10.58 -1.97
C LEU A 24 6.63 -9.64 -3.12
N HIS A 25 6.85 -8.37 -2.84
CA HIS A 25 7.26 -7.37 -3.83
C HIS A 25 8.60 -7.75 -4.48
N LEU A 26 9.62 -8.04 -3.68
CA LEU A 26 10.95 -8.42 -4.17
C LEU A 26 10.91 -9.73 -4.99
N GLY A 27 10.10 -10.70 -4.57
CA GLY A 27 9.89 -11.95 -5.32
C GLY A 27 9.29 -11.68 -6.71
N GLN A 28 8.27 -10.84 -6.80
CA GLN A 28 7.65 -10.45 -8.08
C GLN A 28 8.63 -9.65 -8.96
N LYS A 29 9.39 -8.72 -8.38
CA LYS A 29 10.41 -7.92 -9.07
C LYS A 29 11.50 -8.83 -9.67
N ALA A 30 11.97 -9.83 -8.93
CA ALA A 30 12.96 -10.79 -9.42
C ALA A 30 12.44 -11.65 -10.58
N ILE A 31 11.18 -12.12 -10.52
CA ILE A 31 10.56 -12.88 -11.60
C ILE A 31 10.41 -12.00 -12.85
N ARG A 32 9.93 -10.76 -12.71
CA ARG A 32 9.80 -9.82 -13.83
C ARG A 32 11.16 -9.49 -14.47
N SER A 33 12.21 -9.31 -13.67
CA SER A 33 13.58 -9.10 -14.20
C SER A 33 14.03 -10.28 -15.05
N ARG A 34 13.81 -11.52 -14.57
CA ARG A 34 14.14 -12.74 -15.35
C ARG A 34 13.30 -12.84 -16.62
N LEU A 35 12.01 -12.48 -16.60
CA LEU A 35 11.16 -12.44 -17.78
C LEU A 35 11.64 -11.37 -18.78
N ALA A 36 12.11 -10.22 -18.30
CA ALA A 36 12.69 -9.21 -19.17
C ALA A 36 13.97 -9.71 -19.87
N ASP A 37 14.81 -10.45 -19.16
CA ASP A 37 16.00 -11.05 -19.78
C ASP A 37 15.64 -12.10 -20.82
N LYS A 38 14.66 -12.96 -20.56
CA LYS A 38 14.11 -13.91 -21.55
C LYS A 38 13.51 -13.19 -22.76
N THR A 39 12.80 -12.08 -22.53
CA THR A 39 12.21 -11.25 -23.58
C THR A 39 13.30 -10.62 -24.46
N ARG A 40 14.38 -10.10 -23.88
CA ARG A 40 15.55 -9.58 -24.63
C ARG A 40 16.22 -10.69 -25.44
N ALA A 41 16.34 -11.88 -24.86
CA ALA A 41 16.87 -13.03 -25.59
C ALA A 41 15.98 -13.42 -26.77
N LEU A 42 14.64 -13.41 -26.59
CA LEU A 42 13.68 -13.67 -27.65
C LEU A 42 13.77 -12.64 -28.80
N LEU A 43 13.95 -11.35 -28.47
CA LEU A 43 14.13 -10.29 -29.47
C LEU A 43 15.40 -10.49 -30.33
N ALA A 44 16.43 -11.14 -29.80
CA ALA A 44 17.67 -11.42 -30.50
C ALA A 44 17.59 -12.64 -31.43
N VAL A 45 16.52 -13.46 -31.35
CA VAL A 45 16.36 -14.65 -32.20
C VAL A 45 15.90 -14.24 -33.60
N GLU A 46 16.56 -14.78 -34.63
CA GLU A 46 16.29 -14.49 -36.04
C GLU A 46 14.81 -14.77 -36.41
N TRP A 47 14.26 -15.87 -35.90
CA TRP A 47 12.89 -16.35 -36.20
C TRP A 47 11.78 -15.68 -35.36
N CYS A 48 12.09 -14.67 -34.59
CA CYS A 48 11.11 -13.90 -33.83
C CYS A 48 10.25 -13.06 -34.77
N THR A 49 8.93 -13.22 -34.72
CA THR A 49 7.99 -12.53 -35.61
C THR A 49 8.01 -11.01 -35.38
N PRO A 50 7.68 -10.18 -36.38
CA PRO A 50 7.60 -8.74 -36.21
C PRO A 50 6.60 -8.32 -35.13
N ALA A 51 5.47 -9.00 -35.01
CA ALA A 51 4.45 -8.73 -33.99
C ALA A 51 4.97 -8.97 -32.58
N ILE A 52 5.71 -10.06 -32.35
CA ILE A 52 6.36 -10.33 -31.07
C ILE A 52 7.42 -9.25 -30.80
N LYS A 53 8.23 -8.88 -31.79
CA LYS A 53 9.29 -7.85 -31.61
C LYS A 53 8.71 -6.52 -31.15
N GLU A 54 7.65 -6.05 -31.81
CA GLU A 54 7.00 -4.78 -31.49
C GLU A 54 6.38 -4.80 -30.08
N THR A 55 5.58 -5.82 -29.79
CA THR A 55 4.86 -5.92 -28.52
C THR A 55 5.79 -6.19 -27.33
N ALA A 56 6.85 -6.99 -27.53
CA ALA A 56 7.88 -7.24 -26.53
C ALA A 56 8.67 -5.98 -26.18
N GLN A 57 9.06 -5.18 -27.18
CA GLN A 57 9.76 -3.92 -26.94
C GLN A 57 8.86 -2.96 -26.15
N LYS A 58 7.60 -2.81 -26.57
CA LYS A 58 6.63 -1.96 -25.87
C LYS A 58 6.43 -2.43 -24.41
N TRP A 59 6.39 -3.74 -24.18
CA TRP A 59 6.31 -4.29 -22.81
C TRP A 59 7.54 -3.92 -21.98
N LEU A 60 8.75 -4.08 -22.54
CA LEU A 60 10.01 -3.68 -21.85
C LEU A 60 10.05 -2.19 -21.52
N ASP A 61 9.58 -1.34 -22.42
CA ASP A 61 9.59 0.12 -22.25
C ASP A 61 8.58 0.59 -21.19
N THR A 62 7.56 -0.20 -20.90
CA THR A 62 6.47 0.15 -19.96
C THR A 62 6.52 -0.63 -18.64
N MET A 63 7.58 -1.38 -18.36
CA MET A 63 7.64 -2.30 -17.21
C MET A 63 7.28 -1.64 -15.87
N GLU A 64 7.62 -0.39 -15.67
CA GLU A 64 7.36 0.32 -14.41
C GLU A 64 6.08 1.18 -14.43
N ASP A 65 5.45 1.37 -15.58
CA ASP A 65 4.18 2.08 -15.72
C ASP A 65 3.00 1.10 -15.61
N GLY A 66 2.32 1.08 -14.46
CA GLY A 66 1.26 0.10 -14.17
C GLY A 66 0.14 0.05 -15.21
N ALA A 67 -0.34 1.21 -15.68
CA ALA A 67 -1.44 1.29 -16.66
C ALA A 67 -0.96 0.91 -18.07
N ALA A 68 0.14 1.51 -18.56
CA ALA A 68 0.70 1.21 -19.86
C ALA A 68 1.26 -0.21 -19.94
N ASN A 69 1.85 -0.71 -18.85
CA ASN A 69 2.31 -2.09 -18.75
C ASN A 69 1.16 -3.10 -18.88
N ALA A 70 0.00 -2.85 -18.25
CA ALA A 70 -1.15 -3.74 -18.35
C ALA A 70 -1.64 -3.90 -19.80
N GLU A 71 -1.71 -2.81 -20.56
CA GLU A 71 -2.09 -2.84 -21.98
C GLU A 71 -1.01 -3.51 -22.85
N ALA A 72 0.26 -3.17 -22.63
CA ALA A 72 1.38 -3.76 -23.35
C ALA A 72 1.48 -5.28 -23.09
N THR A 73 1.21 -5.70 -21.84
CA THR A 73 1.21 -7.13 -21.46
C THR A 73 0.15 -7.92 -22.22
N LYS A 74 -1.07 -7.40 -22.34
CA LYS A 74 -2.15 -8.07 -23.10
C LYS A 74 -1.74 -8.31 -24.57
N ALA A 75 -1.21 -7.24 -25.19
CA ALA A 75 -0.75 -7.32 -26.58
C ALA A 75 0.43 -8.29 -26.74
N TYR A 76 1.36 -8.28 -25.80
CA TYR A 76 2.53 -9.14 -25.82
C TYR A 76 2.17 -10.61 -25.62
N ILE A 77 1.30 -10.95 -24.67
CA ILE A 77 0.79 -12.31 -24.47
C ILE A 77 0.11 -12.82 -25.76
N ALA A 78 -0.79 -12.03 -26.34
CA ALA A 78 -1.47 -12.41 -27.58
C ALA A 78 -0.48 -12.69 -28.71
N ALA A 79 0.51 -11.81 -28.89
CA ALA A 79 1.54 -12.00 -29.92
C ALA A 79 2.42 -13.24 -29.67
N LEU A 80 2.70 -13.57 -28.41
CA LEU A 80 3.43 -14.80 -28.05
C LEU A 80 2.58 -16.05 -28.35
N GLU A 81 1.31 -16.06 -27.97
CA GLU A 81 0.39 -17.16 -28.21
C GLU A 81 0.18 -17.39 -29.72
N ASP A 82 -0.04 -16.34 -30.50
CA ASP A 82 -0.20 -16.40 -31.96
C ASP A 82 1.11 -16.77 -32.68
N GLY A 83 2.25 -16.45 -32.11
CA GLY A 83 3.56 -16.72 -32.70
C GLY A 83 4.14 -18.09 -32.41
N LEU A 84 3.48 -18.90 -31.56
CA LEU A 84 3.90 -20.27 -31.30
C LEU A 84 3.61 -21.16 -32.51
N CYS A 85 4.63 -21.85 -32.99
CA CYS A 85 4.46 -22.85 -34.05
C CYS A 85 4.18 -24.22 -33.43
N THR A 86 2.99 -24.74 -33.63
CA THR A 86 2.56 -26.04 -33.15
C THR A 86 3.00 -27.20 -34.04
N VAL A 87 3.13 -28.38 -33.47
CA VAL A 87 3.44 -29.60 -34.26
C VAL A 87 2.34 -29.89 -35.31
N ASP A 88 1.07 -29.61 -35.01
CA ASP A 88 -0.05 -29.76 -35.91
C ASP A 88 0.08 -28.84 -37.13
N GLU A 89 0.52 -27.61 -36.97
CA GLU A 89 0.80 -26.67 -38.06
C GLU A 89 1.98 -27.16 -38.94
N LEU A 90 3.02 -27.73 -38.33
CA LEU A 90 4.13 -28.32 -39.05
C LEU A 90 3.65 -29.52 -39.91
N LEU A 91 2.78 -30.36 -39.36
CA LEU A 91 2.20 -31.50 -40.05
C LEU A 91 1.27 -31.08 -41.20
N ALA A 92 0.57 -29.95 -41.04
CA ALA A 92 -0.31 -29.39 -42.08
C ALA A 92 0.43 -28.63 -43.20
N SER A 93 1.74 -28.41 -43.06
CA SER A 93 2.55 -27.67 -44.04
C SER A 93 2.53 -28.35 -45.42
N SER A 94 2.51 -27.57 -46.47
CA SER A 94 2.64 -28.06 -47.85
C SER A 94 4.07 -28.50 -48.20
N LYS A 95 5.08 -28.21 -47.35
CA LYS A 95 6.49 -28.53 -47.59
C LYS A 95 6.83 -29.89 -46.97
N PRO A 96 7.30 -30.88 -47.75
CA PRO A 96 7.59 -32.23 -47.24
C PRO A 96 8.62 -32.26 -46.13
N GLU A 97 9.63 -31.41 -46.17
CA GLU A 97 10.68 -31.26 -45.16
C GLU A 97 10.11 -30.81 -43.80
N ILE A 98 9.19 -29.86 -43.83
CA ILE A 98 8.54 -29.35 -42.59
C ILE A 98 7.60 -30.44 -42.04
N GLN A 99 6.87 -31.16 -42.89
CA GLN A 99 6.05 -32.29 -42.42
C GLN A 99 6.88 -33.42 -41.82
N ALA A 100 8.04 -33.74 -42.41
CA ALA A 100 8.96 -34.74 -41.87
C ALA A 100 9.46 -34.35 -40.48
N PHE A 101 9.84 -33.09 -40.30
CA PHE A 101 10.24 -32.52 -39.00
C PHE A 101 9.06 -32.56 -37.99
N GLY A 102 7.86 -32.20 -38.41
CA GLY A 102 6.65 -32.31 -37.57
C GLY A 102 6.40 -33.74 -37.07
N LYS A 103 6.56 -34.75 -37.96
CA LYS A 103 6.41 -36.18 -37.59
C LYS A 103 7.48 -36.62 -36.58
N GLU A 104 8.73 -36.14 -36.71
CA GLU A 104 9.80 -36.42 -35.75
C GLU A 104 9.49 -35.85 -34.37
N LEU A 105 9.01 -34.62 -34.30
CA LEU A 105 8.61 -33.99 -33.05
C LEU A 105 7.39 -34.68 -32.41
N GLN A 106 6.39 -35.06 -33.24
CA GLN A 106 5.23 -35.81 -32.77
C GLN A 106 5.63 -37.17 -32.18
N ALA A 107 6.58 -37.88 -32.82
CA ALA A 107 7.10 -39.14 -32.30
C ALA A 107 7.82 -39.00 -30.95
N LYS A 108 8.39 -37.80 -30.67
CA LYS A 108 9.00 -37.44 -29.39
C LYS A 108 7.99 -36.93 -28.36
N GLY A 109 6.70 -36.83 -28.69
CA GLY A 109 5.65 -36.32 -27.81
C GLY A 109 5.65 -34.80 -27.62
N GLU A 110 6.36 -34.07 -28.49
CA GLU A 110 6.41 -32.62 -28.45
C GLU A 110 5.12 -31.99 -29.01
N LYS A 111 4.70 -30.86 -28.47
CA LYS A 111 3.52 -30.10 -28.93
C LYS A 111 3.85 -28.86 -29.74
N LEU A 112 5.07 -28.34 -29.55
CA LEU A 112 5.56 -27.11 -30.19
C LEU A 112 6.83 -27.41 -31.00
N CYS A 113 7.09 -26.59 -32.01
CA CYS A 113 8.38 -26.63 -32.68
C CYS A 113 9.48 -26.26 -31.67
N GLN A 114 10.61 -26.95 -31.77
CA GLN A 114 11.71 -26.83 -30.77
C GLN A 114 12.74 -25.75 -31.14
N CYS A 115 12.33 -24.73 -31.94
CA CYS A 115 13.19 -23.59 -32.25
C CYS A 115 13.32 -22.68 -31.00
N ASP A 116 14.41 -21.92 -30.93
CA ASP A 116 14.72 -21.09 -29.79
C ASP A 116 13.64 -20.03 -29.52
N ALA A 117 13.00 -19.47 -30.57
CA ALA A 117 11.89 -18.54 -30.40
C ALA A 117 10.68 -19.18 -29.71
N CYS A 118 10.23 -20.36 -30.15
CA CYS A 118 9.09 -21.05 -29.54
C CYS A 118 9.38 -21.53 -28.11
N LYS A 119 10.61 -21.96 -27.82
CA LYS A 119 11.01 -22.34 -26.45
C LYS A 119 10.95 -21.14 -25.53
N LEU A 120 11.57 -20.03 -25.89
CA LEU A 120 11.56 -18.80 -25.08
C LEU A 120 10.15 -18.25 -24.92
N ALA A 121 9.34 -18.23 -25.99
CA ALA A 121 7.96 -17.79 -25.93
C ALA A 121 7.12 -18.67 -24.98
N ALA A 122 7.26 -19.98 -25.06
CA ALA A 122 6.58 -20.92 -24.16
C ALA A 122 7.02 -20.75 -22.70
N GLU A 123 8.30 -20.55 -22.45
CA GLU A 123 8.82 -20.29 -21.08
C GLU A 123 8.29 -18.96 -20.51
N ILE A 124 8.19 -17.91 -21.32
CA ILE A 124 7.61 -16.63 -20.90
C ILE A 124 6.12 -16.81 -20.57
N LEU A 125 5.39 -17.53 -21.42
CA LEU A 125 3.95 -17.80 -21.21
C LEU A 125 3.65 -18.66 -19.99
N GLN A 126 4.58 -19.52 -19.53
CA GLN A 126 4.42 -20.27 -18.28
C GLN A 126 4.34 -19.36 -17.04
N GLU A 127 4.94 -18.20 -17.11
CA GLU A 127 4.95 -17.21 -16.01
C GLU A 127 4.22 -15.90 -16.41
N LYS A 128 3.29 -15.97 -17.37
CA LYS A 128 2.61 -14.79 -17.94
C LYS A 128 1.89 -13.91 -16.93
N GLU A 129 1.47 -14.46 -15.80
CA GLU A 129 0.85 -13.72 -14.71
C GLU A 129 1.77 -12.68 -14.05
N TYR A 130 3.09 -12.83 -14.20
CA TYR A 130 4.09 -11.90 -13.69
C TYR A 130 4.55 -10.85 -14.71
N LEU A 131 4.06 -10.90 -15.95
CA LEU A 131 4.32 -9.86 -16.94
C LEU A 131 3.66 -8.53 -16.56
N VAL A 132 2.50 -8.57 -15.90
CA VAL A 132 1.83 -7.37 -15.39
C VAL A 132 2.52 -6.92 -14.09
N LYS A 133 2.83 -5.61 -14.00
CA LYS A 133 3.26 -5.01 -12.73
C LYS A 133 2.12 -5.11 -11.72
N LYS A 134 2.37 -5.80 -10.62
CA LYS A 134 1.42 -5.93 -9.50
C LYS A 134 1.80 -4.95 -8.40
N SER A 135 0.82 -4.22 -7.87
CA SER A 135 1.05 -3.45 -6.66
C SER A 135 0.95 -4.33 -5.42
N VAL A 136 1.70 -3.98 -4.40
CA VAL A 136 1.65 -4.66 -3.10
C VAL A 136 1.15 -3.67 -2.06
N TRP A 137 0.03 -4.03 -1.42
CA TRP A 137 -0.54 -3.29 -0.31
C TRP A 137 -0.43 -4.09 0.98
N ILE A 138 0.15 -3.47 2.00
CA ILE A 138 0.33 -4.01 3.34
C ILE A 138 -0.69 -3.33 4.25
N PHE A 139 -1.57 -4.10 4.88
CA PHE A 139 -2.60 -3.56 5.77
C PHE A 139 -2.32 -3.99 7.20
N GLY A 140 -2.48 -3.07 8.14
CA GLY A 140 -2.35 -3.38 9.56
C GLY A 140 -2.96 -2.33 10.48
N GLY A 141 -3.11 -2.66 11.76
CA GLY A 141 -3.61 -1.77 12.80
C GLY A 141 -2.52 -0.95 13.45
N ASP A 142 -2.94 0.01 14.27
CA ASP A 142 -2.03 0.91 14.99
C ASP A 142 -1.15 0.19 16.01
N GLY A 143 -1.65 -0.83 16.71
CA GLY A 143 -0.84 -1.62 17.64
C GLY A 143 0.36 -2.28 16.95
N TRP A 144 0.18 -2.77 15.72
CA TRP A 144 1.26 -3.24 14.88
C TRP A 144 2.18 -2.10 14.44
N ALA A 145 1.64 -1.07 13.78
CA ALA A 145 2.43 -0.05 13.12
C ALA A 145 3.16 0.90 14.09
N TYR A 146 2.56 1.20 15.25
CA TYR A 146 3.13 2.14 16.22
C TYR A 146 4.01 1.45 17.28
N ASP A 147 3.78 0.16 17.53
CA ASP A 147 4.37 -0.59 18.64
C ASP A 147 5.13 -1.83 18.19
N ILE A 148 4.45 -3.00 18.18
CA ILE A 148 5.13 -4.30 18.06
C ILE A 148 5.76 -4.56 16.70
N GLY A 149 5.20 -4.04 15.60
CA GLY A 149 5.70 -4.21 14.24
C GLY A 149 6.43 -2.97 13.71
N TYR A 150 6.67 -1.94 14.56
CA TYR A 150 7.30 -0.70 14.09
C TYR A 150 8.68 -0.91 13.50
N GLY A 151 9.48 -1.82 14.05
CA GLY A 151 10.82 -2.12 13.51
C GLY A 151 10.77 -2.70 12.09
N GLY A 152 9.84 -3.62 11.82
CA GLY A 152 9.62 -4.15 10.48
C GLY A 152 9.04 -3.11 9.52
N LEU A 153 8.10 -2.30 9.98
CA LEU A 153 7.56 -1.19 9.21
C LEU A 153 8.64 -0.17 8.80
N ASP A 154 9.48 0.22 9.75
CA ASP A 154 10.60 1.14 9.53
C ASP A 154 11.60 0.56 8.51
N HIS A 155 11.94 -0.73 8.63
CA HIS A 155 12.81 -1.43 7.69
C HIS A 155 12.23 -1.43 6.26
N VAL A 156 10.94 -1.69 6.10
CA VAL A 156 10.26 -1.67 4.80
C VAL A 156 10.26 -0.26 4.19
N ILE A 157 9.96 0.76 4.97
CA ILE A 157 10.03 2.17 4.53
C ILE A 157 11.46 2.53 4.12
N ALA A 158 12.46 2.11 4.92
CA ALA A 158 13.87 2.36 4.66
C ALA A 158 14.41 1.66 3.40
N SER A 159 13.75 0.59 2.93
CA SER A 159 14.16 -0.14 1.73
C SER A 159 14.04 0.69 0.45
N GLY A 160 13.19 1.71 0.42
CA GLY A 160 12.90 2.52 -0.76
C GLY A 160 12.11 1.79 -1.85
N GLU A 161 11.66 0.55 -1.61
CA GLU A 161 10.93 -0.26 -2.58
C GLU A 161 9.48 0.24 -2.77
N ASP A 162 8.93 -0.01 -3.96
CA ASP A 162 7.57 0.42 -4.36
C ASP A 162 6.50 -0.49 -3.72
N VAL A 163 6.21 -0.21 -2.44
CA VAL A 163 5.20 -0.88 -1.64
C VAL A 163 4.29 0.13 -0.96
N ASN A 164 3.02 -0.20 -0.88
CA ASN A 164 2.01 0.64 -0.25
C ASN A 164 1.63 0.07 1.12
N ILE A 165 1.58 0.93 2.13
CA ILE A 165 1.24 0.55 3.50
C ILE A 165 0.01 1.34 3.93
N PHE A 166 -1.03 0.66 4.40
CA PHE A 166 -2.22 1.28 4.96
C PHE A 166 -2.38 0.89 6.42
N VAL A 167 -2.36 1.88 7.30
CA VAL A 167 -2.55 1.70 8.75
C VAL A 167 -3.97 2.12 9.15
N PHE A 168 -4.73 1.17 9.69
CA PHE A 168 -6.00 1.47 10.36
C PHE A 168 -5.71 1.95 11.78
N ASP A 169 -5.76 3.26 11.98
CA ASP A 169 -5.46 3.88 13.27
C ASP A 169 -6.71 3.93 14.14
N THR A 170 -6.88 2.91 14.97
CA THR A 170 -7.96 2.81 15.94
C THR A 170 -7.59 3.40 17.31
N GLU A 171 -6.36 3.90 17.46
CA GLU A 171 -5.82 4.49 18.68
C GLU A 171 -5.84 3.56 19.90
N VAL A 172 -5.93 2.24 19.66
CA VAL A 172 -5.98 1.21 20.70
C VAL A 172 -5.68 -0.17 20.10
N TYR A 173 -5.15 -1.10 20.89
CA TYR A 173 -5.09 -2.50 20.49
C TYR A 173 -6.50 -3.10 20.46
N SER A 174 -7.17 -3.05 19.30
CA SER A 174 -8.58 -3.44 19.17
C SER A 174 -8.79 -4.94 19.34
N ASN A 175 -8.03 -5.76 18.61
CA ASN A 175 -8.23 -7.21 18.55
C ASN A 175 -7.88 -7.95 19.86
N THR A 176 -6.97 -7.40 20.65
CA THR A 176 -6.46 -8.04 21.86
C THR A 176 -7.19 -7.63 23.12
N GLY A 177 -8.12 -6.66 23.05
CA GLY A 177 -9.00 -6.28 24.16
C GLY A 177 -8.78 -4.86 24.69
N GLY A 178 -8.37 -3.93 23.88
CA GLY A 178 -8.41 -2.50 24.22
C GLY A 178 -7.23 -1.98 25.03
N GLN A 179 -6.03 -2.51 24.81
CA GLN A 179 -4.82 -2.00 25.47
C GLN A 179 -4.38 -0.67 24.87
N ALA A 180 -3.80 0.19 25.70
CA ALA A 180 -3.19 1.43 25.24
C ALA A 180 -2.00 1.14 24.30
N SER A 181 -1.95 1.86 23.18
CA SER A 181 -0.83 1.85 22.23
C SER A 181 -0.11 3.20 22.22
N LYS A 182 0.98 3.31 21.45
CA LYS A 182 1.61 4.61 21.20
C LYS A 182 0.76 5.53 20.32
N SER A 183 -0.27 4.98 19.67
CA SER A 183 -1.28 5.76 18.94
C SER A 183 -2.38 6.31 19.84
N SER A 184 -2.59 5.78 21.03
CA SER A 184 -3.59 6.29 21.99
C SER A 184 -3.26 7.72 22.40
N ASN A 185 -4.30 8.56 22.51
CA ASN A 185 -4.15 9.98 22.81
C ASN A 185 -4.18 10.27 24.34
N ILE A 186 -3.80 11.49 24.70
CA ILE A 186 -3.84 11.98 26.10
C ILE A 186 -5.27 11.87 26.64
N GLY A 187 -5.41 11.40 27.87
CA GLY A 187 -6.70 11.27 28.56
C GLY A 187 -7.52 10.07 28.12
N GLN A 188 -7.12 9.31 27.11
CA GLN A 188 -7.82 8.09 26.70
C GLN A 188 -7.68 7.01 27.79
N VAL A 189 -8.80 6.45 28.21
CA VAL A 189 -8.88 5.27 29.07
C VAL A 189 -8.75 4.02 28.22
N ALA A 190 -7.84 3.14 28.59
CA ALA A 190 -7.62 1.85 27.94
C ALA A 190 -7.06 0.86 28.96
N GLN A 191 -6.92 -0.41 28.60
CA GLN A 191 -6.16 -1.37 29.38
C GLN A 191 -4.73 -0.84 29.53
N PHE A 192 -4.17 -0.93 30.73
CA PHE A 192 -2.89 -0.33 31.17
C PHE A 192 -2.86 1.21 31.21
N ALA A 193 -4.00 1.88 31.00
CA ALA A 193 -4.17 3.32 31.12
C ALA A 193 -5.53 3.67 31.79
N ALA A 194 -5.88 3.00 32.89
CA ALA A 194 -7.17 3.15 33.57
C ALA A 194 -7.44 4.58 34.09
N ALA A 195 -6.38 5.31 34.47
CA ALA A 195 -6.45 6.70 34.91
C ALA A 195 -6.20 7.73 33.76
N GLY A 196 -6.41 7.32 32.52
CA GLY A 196 -6.14 8.12 31.34
C GLY A 196 -4.65 8.17 30.96
N LYS A 197 -4.36 8.05 29.67
CA LYS A 197 -2.98 8.11 29.16
C LYS A 197 -2.39 9.52 29.33
N ASN A 198 -1.16 9.61 29.79
CA ASN A 198 -0.45 10.89 30.01
C ASN A 198 0.33 11.37 28.79
N GLN A 199 0.88 10.41 28.02
CA GLN A 199 1.79 10.72 26.93
C GLN A 199 1.01 11.04 25.65
N PRO A 200 1.48 11.99 24.84
CA PRO A 200 0.86 12.29 23.55
C PRO A 200 0.98 11.09 22.60
N LYS A 201 0.12 11.11 21.58
CA LYS A 201 0.17 10.17 20.46
C LYS A 201 1.50 10.31 19.71
N LYS A 202 2.15 9.17 19.42
CA LYS A 202 3.29 9.11 18.51
C LYS A 202 2.84 9.57 17.11
N SER A 203 3.60 10.43 16.47
CA SER A 203 3.32 10.85 15.10
C SER A 203 4.06 9.95 14.10
N LEU A 204 3.42 8.86 13.69
CA LEU A 204 3.99 7.93 12.72
C LEU A 204 4.19 8.58 11.35
N ALA A 205 3.23 9.43 10.94
CA ALA A 205 3.32 10.17 9.69
C ALA A 205 4.55 11.09 9.63
N GLU A 206 4.82 11.85 10.71
CA GLU A 206 5.97 12.75 10.76
C GLU A 206 7.29 11.98 10.73
N ILE A 207 7.36 10.82 11.40
CA ILE A 207 8.55 9.95 11.36
C ILE A 207 8.80 9.48 9.93
N ALA A 208 7.76 9.01 9.22
CA ALA A 208 7.89 8.57 7.84
C ALA A 208 8.27 9.72 6.89
N MET A 209 7.75 10.93 7.09
CA MET A 209 8.14 12.11 6.29
C MET A 209 9.61 12.48 6.44
N GLN A 210 10.28 12.14 7.56
CA GLN A 210 11.72 12.42 7.76
C GLN A 210 12.63 11.67 6.79
N TYR A 211 12.17 10.55 6.21
CA TYR A 211 12.89 9.86 5.14
C TYR A 211 13.02 10.70 3.87
N GLY A 212 12.10 11.65 3.64
CA GLY A 212 12.17 12.60 2.53
C GLY A 212 11.76 12.05 1.16
N TYR A 213 11.69 10.73 1.01
CA TYR A 213 11.29 10.01 -0.21
C TYR A 213 10.06 9.11 -0.04
N VAL A 214 9.39 9.16 1.10
CA VAL A 214 8.18 8.37 1.38
C VAL A 214 6.95 9.21 1.08
N TYR A 215 6.01 8.67 0.30
CA TYR A 215 4.69 9.28 0.20
C TYR A 215 3.93 9.05 1.51
N VAL A 216 3.38 10.10 2.10
CA VAL A 216 2.65 10.01 3.37
C VAL A 216 1.31 10.70 3.27
N ALA A 217 0.24 10.02 3.69
CA ALA A 217 -1.09 10.63 3.79
C ALA A 217 -1.76 10.28 5.11
N GLN A 218 -2.49 11.25 5.67
CA GLN A 218 -3.37 11.05 6.80
C GLN A 218 -4.81 11.34 6.37
N VAL A 219 -5.69 10.33 6.51
CA VAL A 219 -7.03 10.34 5.92
C VAL A 219 -8.11 9.98 6.94
N ALA A 220 -9.37 10.36 6.65
CA ALA A 220 -10.55 9.92 7.38
C ALA A 220 -11.73 9.86 6.39
N MET A 221 -12.12 8.67 5.97
CA MET A 221 -13.11 8.46 4.91
C MET A 221 -14.46 9.09 5.24
N GLY A 222 -14.93 8.99 6.49
CA GLY A 222 -16.20 9.59 6.92
C GLY A 222 -16.19 11.12 6.94
N ALA A 223 -15.01 11.74 7.01
CA ALA A 223 -14.85 13.20 6.94
C ALA A 223 -14.72 13.69 5.50
N ASN A 224 -13.89 13.02 4.69
CA ASN A 224 -13.66 13.41 3.29
C ASN A 224 -13.31 12.18 2.43
N PRO A 225 -14.31 11.50 1.84
CA PRO A 225 -14.08 10.33 0.99
C PRO A 225 -13.26 10.66 -0.26
N ASN A 226 -13.41 11.87 -0.82
CA ASN A 226 -12.67 12.27 -2.01
C ASN A 226 -11.17 12.45 -1.72
N GLN A 227 -10.81 13.01 -0.55
CA GLN A 227 -9.42 13.13 -0.12
C GLN A 227 -8.82 11.73 0.14
N THR A 228 -9.57 10.82 0.75
CA THR A 228 -9.14 9.44 0.97
C THR A 228 -8.88 8.72 -0.35
N LEU A 229 -9.80 8.82 -1.31
CA LEU A 229 -9.62 8.23 -2.64
C LEU A 229 -8.41 8.82 -3.35
N LYS A 230 -8.26 10.15 -3.31
CA LYS A 230 -7.10 10.84 -3.90
C LYS A 230 -5.79 10.35 -3.29
N ALA A 231 -5.71 10.24 -1.96
CA ALA A 231 -4.53 9.76 -1.25
C ALA A 231 -4.15 8.32 -1.66
N ILE A 232 -5.13 7.42 -1.78
CA ILE A 232 -4.91 6.04 -2.23
C ILE A 232 -4.42 6.02 -3.69
N THR A 233 -5.04 6.80 -4.57
CA THR A 233 -4.64 6.88 -5.98
C THR A 233 -3.24 7.47 -6.14
N GLU A 234 -2.88 8.49 -5.37
CA GLU A 234 -1.54 9.07 -5.37
C GLU A 234 -0.50 8.08 -4.82
N ALA A 235 -0.82 7.32 -3.76
CA ALA A 235 0.04 6.29 -3.21
C ALA A 235 0.30 5.17 -4.23
N GLU A 236 -0.74 4.71 -4.94
CA GLU A 236 -0.62 3.68 -5.99
C GLU A 236 0.23 4.14 -7.17
N ALA A 237 0.16 5.43 -7.51
CA ALA A 237 0.93 6.02 -8.61
C ALA A 237 2.36 6.41 -8.21
N TYR A 238 2.68 6.41 -6.92
CA TYR A 238 4.00 6.81 -6.42
C TYR A 238 5.01 5.68 -6.57
N HIS A 239 6.16 5.95 -7.19
CA HIS A 239 7.25 4.98 -7.35
C HIS A 239 8.19 5.03 -6.15
N GLY A 240 7.84 4.32 -5.10
CA GLY A 240 8.54 4.25 -3.83
C GLY A 240 7.61 3.84 -2.70
N PRO A 241 8.09 3.79 -1.45
CA PRO A 241 7.26 3.41 -0.33
C PRO A 241 6.21 4.47 -0.02
N SER A 242 4.97 4.02 0.20
CA SER A 242 3.85 4.86 0.56
C SER A 242 3.27 4.45 1.91
N LEU A 243 2.93 5.43 2.76
CA LEU A 243 2.28 5.22 4.05
C LEU A 243 0.99 6.04 4.12
N VAL A 244 -0.15 5.37 4.14
CA VAL A 244 -1.47 5.98 4.35
C VAL A 244 -1.97 5.60 5.74
N ILE A 245 -2.32 6.60 6.57
CA ILE A 245 -2.83 6.40 7.92
C ILE A 245 -4.29 6.85 7.96
N GLY A 246 -5.20 5.90 8.11
CA GLY A 246 -6.64 6.15 8.15
C GLY A 246 -7.18 6.12 9.59
N TYR A 247 -7.85 7.21 10.02
CA TYR A 247 -8.59 7.19 11.27
C TYR A 247 -9.73 6.18 11.20
N ALA A 248 -9.73 5.24 12.12
CA ALA A 248 -10.64 4.10 12.11
C ALA A 248 -11.31 3.93 13.49
N PRO A 249 -12.43 4.61 13.77
CA PRO A 249 -13.18 4.37 15.00
C PRO A 249 -13.53 2.89 15.16
N CYS A 250 -13.32 2.33 16.33
CA CYS A 250 -13.67 0.96 16.64
C CYS A 250 -14.66 0.89 17.82
N GLU A 251 -15.19 -0.29 18.11
CA GLU A 251 -16.12 -0.50 19.22
C GLU A 251 -15.53 -0.11 20.59
N MET A 252 -14.20 -0.19 20.74
CA MET A 252 -13.50 0.20 21.97
C MET A 252 -13.55 1.70 22.24
N HIS A 253 -13.89 2.53 21.24
CA HIS A 253 -14.19 3.94 21.45
C HIS A 253 -15.49 4.14 22.20
N SER A 254 -16.42 3.17 22.07
CA SER A 254 -17.76 3.23 22.64
C SER A 254 -18.44 4.58 22.34
N ILE A 255 -18.60 4.84 21.03
CA ILE A 255 -19.23 6.05 20.50
C ILE A 255 -20.68 6.13 20.98
N LYS A 256 -21.12 7.28 21.45
CA LYS A 256 -22.49 7.51 21.86
C LYS A 256 -23.44 7.28 20.69
N GLY A 257 -24.40 6.39 20.87
CA GLY A 257 -25.31 5.94 19.82
C GLY A 257 -24.80 4.78 18.97
N GLY A 258 -23.61 4.24 19.28
CA GLY A 258 -23.05 3.02 18.68
C GLY A 258 -22.28 3.22 17.38
N MET A 259 -21.73 2.13 16.86
CA MET A 259 -20.85 2.11 15.68
C MET A 259 -21.52 2.54 14.36
N ALA A 260 -22.87 2.55 14.30
CA ALA A 260 -23.60 3.14 13.16
C ALA A 260 -23.22 4.62 12.91
N ASN A 261 -22.74 5.31 13.95
CA ASN A 261 -22.30 6.70 13.89
C ASN A 261 -20.80 6.88 13.55
N CYS A 262 -20.05 5.81 13.27
CA CYS A 262 -18.59 5.89 13.09
C CYS A 262 -18.17 6.90 12.01
N GLN A 263 -18.88 6.99 10.89
CA GLN A 263 -18.57 7.95 9.81
C GLN A 263 -18.83 9.40 10.26
N VAL A 264 -19.90 9.62 11.03
CA VAL A 264 -20.21 10.95 11.61
C VAL A 264 -19.14 11.34 12.64
N GLU A 265 -18.68 10.37 13.42
CA GLU A 265 -17.61 10.59 14.42
C GLU A 265 -16.28 10.94 13.76
N MET A 266 -15.89 10.26 12.65
CA MET A 266 -14.75 10.64 11.84
C MET A 266 -14.83 12.10 11.37
N LYS A 267 -16.01 12.52 10.92
CA LYS A 267 -16.24 13.90 10.48
C LYS A 267 -16.06 14.88 11.63
N LYS A 268 -16.65 14.62 12.79
CA LYS A 268 -16.48 15.46 13.99
C LYS A 268 -15.00 15.55 14.43
N ALA A 269 -14.29 14.42 14.41
CA ALA A 269 -12.87 14.38 14.75
C ALA A 269 -12.02 15.32 13.86
N VAL A 270 -12.35 15.39 12.58
CA VAL A 270 -11.67 16.31 11.64
C VAL A 270 -12.11 17.74 11.85
N GLU A 271 -13.41 18.00 12.00
CA GLU A 271 -13.98 19.34 12.15
C GLU A 271 -13.49 20.04 13.44
N CYS A 272 -13.33 19.29 14.54
CA CYS A 272 -12.82 19.84 15.80
C CYS A 272 -11.29 19.90 15.89
N GLY A 273 -10.56 19.36 14.91
CA GLY A 273 -9.10 19.33 14.89
C GLY A 273 -8.46 18.19 15.69
N TYR A 274 -9.25 17.22 16.17
CA TYR A 274 -8.74 16.00 16.78
C TYR A 274 -7.94 15.15 15.81
N TRP A 275 -8.36 15.09 14.56
CA TRP A 275 -7.67 14.42 13.45
C TRP A 275 -7.46 15.42 12.30
N ASN A 276 -6.27 15.42 11.69
CA ASN A 276 -5.96 16.32 10.57
C ASN A 276 -5.73 15.52 9.28
N LEU A 277 -6.29 16.00 8.19
CA LEU A 277 -6.09 15.43 6.86
C LEU A 277 -4.96 16.15 6.14
N PHE A 278 -4.00 15.42 5.60
CA PHE A 278 -2.90 15.98 4.81
C PHE A 278 -2.27 14.92 3.91
N ARG A 279 -1.50 15.36 2.94
CA ARG A 279 -0.70 14.53 2.04
C ARG A 279 0.69 15.13 1.89
N PHE A 280 1.69 14.26 1.84
CA PHE A 280 3.07 14.61 1.55
C PHE A 280 3.53 13.75 0.37
N ASN A 281 3.75 14.37 -0.79
CA ASN A 281 4.20 13.72 -2.00
C ASN A 281 5.59 14.24 -2.40
N PRO A 282 6.67 13.50 -2.11
CA PRO A 282 8.03 13.94 -2.40
C PRO A 282 8.31 14.17 -3.88
N ALA A 283 7.59 13.49 -4.79
CA ALA A 283 7.77 13.63 -6.24
C ALA A 283 7.49 15.07 -6.73
N LEU A 284 6.59 15.78 -6.05
CA LEU A 284 6.25 17.17 -6.39
C LEU A 284 7.44 18.14 -6.27
N LYS A 285 8.46 17.80 -5.45
CA LYS A 285 9.69 18.62 -5.34
C LYS A 285 10.43 18.72 -6.68
N ALA A 286 10.48 17.62 -7.44
CA ALA A 286 11.11 17.61 -8.76
C ALA A 286 10.37 18.49 -9.78
N GLU A 287 9.09 18.76 -9.53
CA GLU A 287 8.25 19.67 -10.35
C GLU A 287 8.28 21.11 -9.84
N GLY A 288 9.08 21.43 -8.83
CA GLY A 288 9.09 22.76 -8.18
C GLY A 288 7.80 23.09 -7.42
N LYS A 289 7.02 22.07 -7.03
CA LYS A 289 5.77 22.22 -6.29
C LYS A 289 5.96 21.86 -4.80
N ASN A 290 5.09 22.44 -3.96
CA ASN A 290 5.05 22.11 -2.55
C ASN A 290 4.69 20.62 -2.36
N PRO A 291 5.55 19.80 -1.75
CA PRO A 291 5.25 18.38 -1.50
C PRO A 291 4.18 18.18 -0.41
N PHE A 292 3.97 19.17 0.47
CA PHE A 292 3.02 19.07 1.57
C PHE A 292 1.71 19.81 1.25
N THR A 293 0.59 19.10 1.40
CA THR A 293 -0.76 19.65 1.25
C THR A 293 -1.54 19.42 2.53
N LEU A 294 -1.93 20.48 3.24
CA LEU A 294 -2.86 20.39 4.35
C LEU A 294 -4.30 20.39 3.80
N ASP A 295 -4.96 19.25 3.84
CA ASP A 295 -6.32 19.08 3.32
C ASP A 295 -7.41 19.47 4.34
N SER A 296 -7.07 19.48 5.64
CA SER A 296 -7.96 19.96 6.70
C SER A 296 -8.12 21.48 6.67
N LYS A 297 -9.37 21.93 6.88
CA LYS A 297 -9.66 23.32 7.25
C LYS A 297 -9.24 23.61 8.69
N ALA A 298 -9.21 24.90 9.05
CA ALA A 298 -9.04 25.30 10.45
C ALA A 298 -10.11 24.67 11.35
N PRO A 299 -9.75 24.18 12.56
CA PRO A 299 -10.71 23.61 13.48
C PRO A 299 -11.88 24.55 13.78
N ALA A 300 -13.11 24.01 13.73
CA ALA A 300 -14.33 24.78 13.94
C ALA A 300 -14.78 24.85 15.41
N GLY A 301 -14.01 24.26 16.34
CA GLY A 301 -14.40 24.11 17.75
C GLY A 301 -15.07 22.78 18.05
N GLY A 302 -15.66 22.65 19.28
CA GLY A 302 -16.34 21.43 19.68
C GLY A 302 -15.41 20.29 20.13
N TYR A 303 -14.17 20.58 20.44
CA TYR A 303 -13.16 19.56 20.80
C TYR A 303 -13.55 18.77 22.05
N GLN A 304 -13.94 19.47 23.13
CA GLN A 304 -14.37 18.82 24.38
C GLN A 304 -15.65 18.03 24.20
N GLU A 305 -16.57 18.50 23.37
CA GLU A 305 -17.80 17.79 23.01
C GLU A 305 -17.53 16.49 22.27
N PHE A 306 -16.54 16.51 21.35
CA PHE A 306 -16.07 15.32 20.66
C PHE A 306 -15.52 14.30 21.67
N LEU A 307 -14.65 14.69 22.60
CA LEU A 307 -14.14 13.79 23.64
C LEU A 307 -15.27 13.18 24.47
N MET A 308 -16.28 13.96 24.84
CA MET A 308 -17.41 13.51 25.65
C MET A 308 -18.37 12.58 24.87
N ASN A 309 -18.24 12.49 23.56
CA ASN A 309 -19.06 11.60 22.73
C ASN A 309 -18.54 10.14 22.73
N GLU A 310 -17.33 9.91 23.22
CA GLU A 310 -16.69 8.60 23.28
C GLU A 310 -16.43 8.16 24.71
N ALA A 311 -16.86 6.94 25.09
CA ALA A 311 -16.69 6.46 26.45
C ALA A 311 -15.24 6.30 26.86
N ARG A 312 -14.32 6.06 25.90
CA ARG A 312 -12.89 6.01 26.18
C ARG A 312 -12.32 7.31 26.79
N TYR A 313 -13.03 8.44 26.69
CA TYR A 313 -12.74 9.69 27.35
C TYR A 313 -13.74 9.99 28.47
N SER A 314 -15.04 9.95 28.16
CA SER A 314 -16.08 10.36 29.10
C SER A 314 -16.11 9.51 30.38
N SER A 315 -15.62 8.26 30.35
CA SER A 315 -15.48 7.44 31.56
C SER A 315 -14.51 8.02 32.60
N LEU A 316 -13.45 8.72 32.13
CA LEU A 316 -12.44 9.32 33.01
C LEU A 316 -13.06 10.40 33.91
N THR A 317 -14.06 11.16 33.40
CA THR A 317 -14.74 12.20 34.20
C THR A 317 -15.45 11.66 35.42
N ARG A 318 -15.87 10.39 35.39
CA ARG A 318 -16.53 9.72 36.52
C ARG A 318 -15.52 9.10 37.48
N SER A 319 -14.46 8.50 36.94
CA SER A 319 -13.47 7.76 37.75
C SER A 319 -12.41 8.67 38.37
N PHE A 320 -11.99 9.70 37.61
CA PHE A 320 -10.92 10.63 38.00
C PHE A 320 -11.23 12.06 37.51
N PRO A 321 -12.21 12.77 38.11
CA PRO A 321 -12.76 14.01 37.55
C PRO A 321 -11.74 15.15 37.40
N ASP A 322 -10.87 15.37 38.39
CA ASP A 322 -9.87 16.44 38.34
C ASP A 322 -8.80 16.13 37.29
N ARG A 323 -8.36 14.88 37.23
CA ARG A 323 -7.41 14.40 36.24
C ARG A 323 -7.98 14.47 34.83
N ALA A 324 -9.29 14.21 34.65
CA ALA A 324 -9.96 14.35 33.36
C ALA A 324 -9.89 15.78 32.84
N LYS A 325 -10.16 16.78 33.70
CA LYS A 325 -10.07 18.20 33.34
C LYS A 325 -8.67 18.58 32.87
N GLU A 326 -7.64 18.17 33.63
CA GLU A 326 -6.24 18.42 33.28
C GLU A 326 -5.85 17.77 31.95
N LEU A 327 -6.11 16.46 31.78
CA LEU A 327 -5.71 15.71 30.60
C LEU A 327 -6.47 16.13 29.35
N PHE A 328 -7.75 16.49 29.47
CA PHE A 328 -8.54 16.93 28.29
C PHE A 328 -8.15 18.34 27.84
N ALA A 329 -7.80 19.22 28.78
CA ALA A 329 -7.23 20.52 28.43
C ALA A 329 -5.88 20.36 27.70
N LEU A 330 -4.99 19.50 28.20
CA LEU A 330 -3.70 19.21 27.60
C LEU A 330 -3.86 18.53 26.22
N ASN A 331 -4.85 17.64 26.06
CA ASN A 331 -5.15 17.00 24.78
C ASN A 331 -5.56 18.04 23.72
N GLU A 332 -6.45 18.96 24.06
CA GLU A 332 -6.89 20.02 23.16
C GLU A 332 -5.75 20.99 22.81
N GLU A 333 -4.92 21.38 23.80
CA GLU A 333 -3.74 22.20 23.57
C GLU A 333 -2.76 21.53 22.61
N THR A 334 -2.49 20.23 22.82
CA THR A 334 -1.63 19.43 21.95
C THR A 334 -2.19 19.33 20.53
N ALA A 335 -3.51 19.20 20.38
CA ALA A 335 -4.16 19.18 19.07
C ALA A 335 -4.02 20.53 18.34
N LYS A 336 -4.21 21.65 19.04
CA LYS A 336 -3.99 23.02 18.48
C LYS A 336 -2.53 23.19 18.03
N ALA A 337 -1.58 22.82 18.88
CA ALA A 337 -0.15 22.90 18.57
C ALA A 337 0.22 22.03 17.35
N ARG A 338 -0.38 20.83 17.21
CA ARG A 338 -0.20 19.96 16.05
C ARG A 338 -0.72 20.63 14.77
N TYR A 339 -1.92 21.21 14.78
CA TYR A 339 -2.46 21.92 13.61
C TYR A 339 -1.58 23.10 13.20
N GLU A 340 -1.11 23.91 14.14
CA GLU A 340 -0.17 25.00 13.87
C GLU A 340 1.16 24.52 13.30
N LYS A 341 1.66 23.34 13.79
CA LYS A 341 2.86 22.71 13.24
C LYS A 341 2.66 22.32 11.78
N LEU A 342 1.50 21.76 11.42
CA LEU A 342 1.18 21.39 10.04
C LEU A 342 1.10 22.63 9.14
N LEU A 343 0.55 23.75 9.61
CA LEU A 343 0.57 25.03 8.89
C LEU A 343 2.00 25.54 8.66
N ARG A 344 2.87 25.42 9.67
CA ARG A 344 4.30 25.81 9.51
C ARG A 344 5.02 24.89 8.54
N LEU A 345 4.72 23.59 8.55
CA LEU A 345 5.28 22.61 7.63
C LEU A 345 4.89 22.92 6.18
N GLN A 346 3.63 23.29 5.94
CA GLN A 346 3.17 23.72 4.61
C GLN A 346 3.94 24.95 4.13
N LYS A 347 4.10 25.96 4.98
CA LYS A 347 4.87 27.17 4.65
C LYS A 347 6.37 26.91 4.42
N MET A 348 6.94 25.94 5.12
CA MET A 348 8.37 25.60 5.00
C MET A 348 8.73 25.12 3.57
N TYR A 349 7.77 24.56 2.87
CA TYR A 349 7.93 24.08 1.48
C TYR A 349 7.36 25.03 0.43
N GLU A 350 6.77 26.18 0.84
CA GLU A 350 6.44 27.26 -0.07
C GLU A 350 7.76 27.95 -0.48
N ALA A 351 8.08 27.92 -1.77
CA ALA A 351 9.31 28.51 -2.32
C ALA A 351 9.24 30.02 -2.37
#